data_dd1ccabfb53254763f8dd8f67ab498ff
#
_entry.id   dd1ccabfb53254763f8dd8f67ab498ff
#
_cell.length_a   1.000
_cell.length_b   1.000
_cell.length_c   1.000
_cell.angle_alpha   90.00
_cell.angle_beta   90.00
_cell.angle_gamma   90.00
#
_symmetry.space_group_name_H-M   'P 1'
#
loop_
_entity.id
_entity.type
_entity.pdbx_description
1 polymer ?
#
loop_
_entity_poly.entity_id
_entity_poly.type
_entity_poly.pdbx_seq_one_letter_code
_entity_poly.pdbx_strand_id
1 'polypeptide(L)'
;MSHPFPPPSSAAPAGAAAATPSFSPVSWPDAARHAAFEAWLAPLVGGHQLKPGTLRPASADASFRRYLRIDTALGTSCIVMDAPPDKENCRPFVQVQRLMADAGLNVPQILAWDEAGGFMLLSDLGHQTLIELLDPEKPRDAYAWYQQATDVLLQWQLASQPGVLPVYDEALLRRELSLFPDWYLAKHRKVTLDAGQQATLSSAFDAIVAHNLAAPQVYVHRDFMTRNLMVPVQDGAPLGVLDFQDAVYGPITYDIASLLRDAFISWEE
;
A
#
# COMPACT_ATOMS: atom_id res chain seq x y z
N MET A 1 -49.60 7.73 -56.43
CA MET A 1 -49.94 6.45 -55.79
C MET A 1 -48.98 6.28 -54.63
N SER A 2 -49.44 6.60 -53.42
CA SER A 2 -48.65 6.62 -52.19
C SER A 2 -48.88 5.28 -51.46
N HIS A 3 -47.81 4.51 -51.18
CA HIS A 3 -47.87 3.34 -50.31
C HIS A 3 -47.54 3.75 -48.88
N PRO A 4 -48.32 3.36 -47.87
CA PRO A 4 -48.00 3.65 -46.48
C PRO A 4 -47.04 2.58 -45.90
N PHE A 5 -46.07 3.03 -45.12
CA PHE A 5 -45.16 2.22 -44.34
C PHE A 5 -45.91 1.60 -43.14
N PRO A 6 -45.59 0.34 -42.74
CA PRO A 6 -46.10 -0.23 -41.51
C PRO A 6 -45.36 0.31 -40.29
N PRO A 7 -46.00 0.35 -39.10
CA PRO A 7 -45.38 0.85 -37.86
C PRO A 7 -44.36 -0.14 -37.32
N PRO A 8 -43.34 0.36 -36.57
CA PRO A 8 -42.33 -0.50 -35.96
C PRO A 8 -42.91 -1.27 -34.78
N SER A 9 -42.66 -2.59 -34.78
CA SER A 9 -42.99 -3.50 -33.69
C SER A 9 -42.13 -3.20 -32.47
N SER A 10 -42.75 -2.76 -31.37
CA SER A 10 -42.12 -2.63 -30.05
C SER A 10 -42.20 -3.97 -29.34
N ALA A 11 -41.11 -4.71 -29.34
CA ALA A 11 -40.85 -5.78 -28.38
C ALA A 11 -39.58 -5.41 -27.62
N ALA A 12 -39.74 -4.88 -26.39
CA ALA A 12 -38.66 -4.72 -25.45
C ALA A 12 -38.15 -6.11 -25.03
N PRO A 13 -36.85 -6.38 -25.03
CA PRO A 13 -36.35 -7.62 -24.46
C PRO A 13 -36.50 -7.59 -22.94
N ALA A 14 -37.13 -8.67 -22.42
CA ALA A 14 -37.24 -8.95 -21.02
C ALA A 14 -35.86 -8.90 -20.33
N GLY A 15 -35.81 -8.27 -19.14
CA GLY A 15 -34.60 -8.00 -18.39
C GLY A 15 -33.75 -9.26 -18.20
N ALA A 16 -32.53 -9.17 -18.68
CA ALA A 16 -31.45 -10.05 -18.23
C ALA A 16 -31.22 -9.76 -16.76
N ALA A 17 -31.52 -10.70 -15.89
CA ALA A 17 -31.10 -10.65 -14.49
C ALA A 17 -29.57 -10.49 -14.48
N ALA A 18 -29.07 -9.41 -13.88
CA ALA A 18 -27.65 -9.18 -13.73
C ALA A 18 -27.06 -10.38 -12.99
N ALA A 19 -26.16 -11.10 -13.65
CA ALA A 19 -25.45 -12.21 -13.04
C ALA A 19 -24.70 -11.66 -11.81
N THR A 20 -24.95 -12.26 -10.66
CA THR A 20 -24.22 -11.93 -9.43
C THR A 20 -22.75 -12.25 -9.71
N PRO A 21 -21.82 -11.28 -9.55
CA PRO A 21 -20.41 -11.54 -9.79
C PRO A 21 -19.94 -12.64 -8.83
N SER A 22 -19.43 -13.75 -9.38
CA SER A 22 -18.85 -14.82 -8.58
C SER A 22 -17.43 -14.40 -8.19
N PHE A 23 -17.23 -14.04 -6.94
CA PHE A 23 -15.90 -13.75 -6.40
C PHE A 23 -15.19 -15.05 -5.99
N SER A 24 -13.85 -15.06 -6.09
CA SER A 24 -13.06 -16.16 -5.54
C SER A 24 -13.29 -16.26 -4.03
N PRO A 25 -13.60 -17.43 -3.49
CA PRO A 25 -13.85 -17.58 -2.06
C PRO A 25 -12.59 -17.27 -1.25
N VAL A 26 -12.76 -16.62 -0.10
CA VAL A 26 -11.67 -16.38 0.85
C VAL A 26 -11.28 -17.69 1.51
N SER A 27 -9.99 -18.05 1.41
CA SER A 27 -9.44 -19.18 2.15
C SER A 27 -9.04 -18.75 3.55
N TRP A 28 -9.47 -19.49 4.56
CA TRP A 28 -9.12 -19.24 5.97
C TRP A 28 -8.06 -20.22 6.45
N PRO A 29 -7.11 -19.80 7.33
CA PRO A 29 -6.08 -20.68 7.87
C PRO A 29 -6.69 -21.88 8.63
N ASP A 30 -7.76 -21.61 9.39
CA ASP A 30 -8.53 -22.59 10.15
C ASP A 30 -9.96 -22.09 10.42
N ALA A 31 -10.81 -22.98 10.94
CA ALA A 31 -12.21 -22.67 11.23
C ALA A 31 -12.37 -21.70 12.43
N ALA A 32 -11.42 -21.69 13.37
CA ALA A 32 -11.48 -20.80 14.54
C ALA A 32 -11.21 -19.35 14.11
N ARG A 33 -10.24 -19.12 13.22
CA ARG A 33 -9.98 -17.78 12.67
C ARG A 33 -11.17 -17.25 11.86
N HIS A 34 -11.81 -18.12 11.08
CA HIS A 34 -13.03 -17.76 10.34
C HIS A 34 -14.16 -17.37 11.29
N ALA A 35 -14.44 -18.18 12.30
CA ALA A 35 -15.49 -17.89 13.29
C ALA A 35 -15.23 -16.60 14.07
N ALA A 36 -13.96 -16.34 14.44
CA ALA A 36 -13.57 -15.09 15.10
C ALA A 36 -13.80 -13.87 14.19
N PHE A 37 -13.47 -13.97 12.90
CA PHE A 37 -13.73 -12.94 11.92
C PHE A 37 -15.23 -12.67 11.76
N GLU A 38 -16.07 -13.71 11.62
CA GLU A 38 -17.53 -13.56 11.49
C GLU A 38 -18.13 -12.89 12.72
N ALA A 39 -17.70 -13.30 13.92
CA ALA A 39 -18.16 -12.69 15.17
C ALA A 39 -17.78 -11.21 15.29
N TRP A 40 -16.58 -10.84 14.86
CA TRP A 40 -16.13 -9.45 14.83
C TRP A 40 -16.84 -8.61 13.77
N LEU A 41 -17.06 -9.17 12.57
CA LEU A 41 -17.68 -8.45 11.47
C LEU A 41 -19.18 -8.20 11.70
N ALA A 42 -19.89 -9.14 12.33
CA ALA A 42 -21.36 -9.13 12.46
C ALA A 42 -21.93 -7.79 13.00
N PRO A 43 -21.43 -7.20 14.11
CA PRO A 43 -21.93 -5.91 14.61
C PRO A 43 -21.62 -4.72 13.69
N LEU A 44 -20.62 -4.83 12.80
CA LEU A 44 -20.20 -3.75 11.88
C LEU A 44 -21.07 -3.69 10.62
N VAL A 45 -21.72 -4.81 10.26
CA VAL A 45 -22.50 -4.93 9.01
C VAL A 45 -23.54 -3.83 8.87
N GLY A 46 -24.37 -3.61 9.90
CA GLY A 46 -25.42 -2.60 9.84
C GLY A 46 -24.88 -1.17 9.79
N GLY A 47 -23.92 -0.84 10.66
CA GLY A 47 -23.36 0.50 10.79
C GLY A 47 -22.61 0.97 9.55
N HIS A 48 -21.91 0.08 8.87
CA HIS A 48 -21.14 0.37 7.65
C HIS A 48 -21.83 -0.15 6.36
N GLN A 49 -23.07 -0.65 6.47
CA GLN A 49 -23.87 -1.16 5.34
C GLN A 49 -23.09 -2.20 4.49
N LEU A 50 -22.32 -3.06 5.14
CA LEU A 50 -21.49 -4.06 4.49
C LEU A 50 -22.33 -5.16 3.87
N LYS A 51 -21.82 -5.76 2.79
CA LYS A 51 -22.41 -6.94 2.10
C LYS A 51 -21.50 -8.15 2.29
N PRO A 52 -21.63 -8.93 3.39
CA PRO A 52 -20.71 -10.05 3.69
C PRO A 52 -20.51 -11.05 2.53
N GLY A 53 -21.56 -11.30 1.74
CA GLY A 53 -21.49 -12.18 0.58
C GLY A 53 -20.59 -11.70 -0.58
N THR A 54 -20.02 -10.48 -0.47
CA THR A 54 -19.10 -9.93 -1.49
C THR A 54 -17.64 -9.96 -1.04
N LEU A 55 -17.36 -10.58 0.13
CA LEU A 55 -16.00 -10.65 0.68
C LEU A 55 -15.08 -11.43 -0.27
N ARG A 56 -13.95 -10.81 -0.61
CA ARG A 56 -12.99 -11.35 -1.57
C ARG A 56 -11.58 -10.89 -1.26
N PRO A 57 -10.52 -11.59 -1.72
CA PRO A 57 -9.16 -11.08 -1.62
C PRO A 57 -9.01 -9.71 -2.31
N ALA A 58 -8.34 -8.77 -1.67
CA ALA A 58 -8.01 -7.45 -2.23
C ALA A 58 -6.59 -7.43 -2.79
N SER A 59 -5.63 -7.89 -2.01
CA SER A 59 -4.23 -8.01 -2.41
C SER A 59 -3.56 -9.16 -1.67
N ALA A 60 -2.47 -9.67 -2.25
CA ALA A 60 -1.54 -10.58 -1.55
C ALA A 60 -0.37 -9.75 -1.05
N ASP A 61 -0.14 -9.79 0.27
CA ASP A 61 1.04 -9.20 0.89
C ASP A 61 2.08 -10.29 1.19
N ALA A 62 3.35 -9.91 1.23
CA ALA A 62 4.44 -10.79 1.64
C ALA A 62 4.49 -11.00 3.18
N SER A 63 3.66 -10.29 3.95
CA SER A 63 3.53 -10.39 5.40
C SER A 63 2.47 -11.42 5.82
N PHE A 64 2.30 -11.58 7.12
CA PHE A 64 1.19 -12.38 7.66
C PHE A 64 -0.16 -11.65 7.63
N ARG A 65 -0.20 -10.40 7.15
CA ARG A 65 -1.42 -9.64 6.96
C ARG A 65 -2.11 -10.09 5.68
N ARG A 66 -3.44 -10.15 5.75
CA ARG A 66 -4.28 -10.39 4.58
C ARG A 66 -5.25 -9.22 4.43
N TYR A 67 -5.42 -8.79 3.21
CA TYR A 67 -6.36 -7.73 2.89
C TYR A 67 -7.50 -8.30 2.07
N LEU A 68 -8.72 -8.09 2.57
CA LEU A 68 -9.95 -8.53 1.93
C LEU A 68 -10.78 -7.30 1.61
N ARG A 69 -11.49 -7.33 0.51
CA ARG A 69 -12.42 -6.26 0.12
C ARG A 69 -13.84 -6.73 0.33
N ILE A 70 -14.67 -5.85 0.87
CA ILE A 70 -16.10 -6.07 1.10
C ILE A 70 -16.89 -4.88 0.58
N ASP A 71 -17.92 -5.12 -0.23
CA ASP A 71 -18.74 -4.06 -0.79
C ASP A 71 -19.75 -3.53 0.23
N THR A 72 -20.18 -2.28 0.04
CA THR A 72 -21.24 -1.65 0.82
C THR A 72 -22.54 -1.53 0.01
N ALA A 73 -23.65 -1.28 0.67
CA ALA A 73 -24.92 -1.02 0.01
C ALA A 73 -24.91 0.31 -0.78
N LEU A 74 -23.95 1.21 -0.48
CA LEU A 74 -23.80 2.51 -1.13
C LEU A 74 -23.03 2.43 -2.48
N GLY A 75 -22.64 1.24 -2.90
CA GLY A 75 -21.86 1.06 -4.14
C GLY A 75 -20.35 1.38 -4.00
N THR A 76 -19.88 1.55 -2.77
CA THR A 76 -18.47 1.66 -2.40
C THR A 76 -17.97 0.33 -1.83
N SER A 77 -16.72 0.28 -1.39
CA SER A 77 -16.15 -0.87 -0.68
C SER A 77 -15.33 -0.43 0.53
N CYS A 78 -15.09 -1.38 1.42
CA CYS A 78 -14.15 -1.28 2.53
C CYS A 78 -13.09 -2.37 2.40
N ILE A 79 -11.97 -2.15 3.06
CA ILE A 79 -10.90 -3.15 3.20
C ILE A 79 -10.94 -3.71 4.62
N VAL A 80 -10.91 -5.02 4.73
CA VAL A 80 -10.65 -5.73 5.99
C VAL A 80 -9.19 -6.15 6.02
N MET A 81 -8.46 -5.70 7.02
CA MET A 81 -7.13 -6.24 7.33
C MET A 81 -7.31 -7.34 8.39
N ASP A 82 -6.80 -8.52 8.06
CA ASP A 82 -6.70 -9.68 8.96
C ASP A 82 -5.21 -9.89 9.27
N ALA A 83 -4.84 -9.59 10.52
CA ALA A 83 -3.47 -9.58 11.03
C ALA A 83 -3.42 -10.35 12.35
N PRO A 84 -3.16 -11.68 12.33
CA PRO A 84 -3.16 -12.51 13.54
C PRO A 84 -2.21 -11.94 14.62
N PRO A 85 -2.68 -11.68 15.85
CA PRO A 85 -1.90 -10.96 16.89
C PRO A 85 -0.64 -11.68 17.37
N ASP A 86 -0.57 -12.99 17.18
CA ASP A 86 0.61 -13.80 17.48
C ASP A 86 1.75 -13.63 16.45
N LYS A 87 1.46 -13.02 15.31
CA LYS A 87 2.38 -12.81 14.19
C LYS A 87 2.59 -11.35 13.81
N GLU A 88 1.59 -10.50 14.07
CA GLU A 88 1.58 -9.11 13.61
C GLU A 88 1.22 -8.15 14.73
N ASN A 89 1.99 -7.06 14.84
CA ASN A 89 1.68 -5.94 15.70
C ASN A 89 1.09 -4.79 14.87
N CYS A 90 -0.20 -4.52 15.04
CA CYS A 90 -0.89 -3.45 14.30
C CYS A 90 -0.76 -2.05 14.91
N ARG A 91 -0.16 -1.89 16.10
CA ARG A 91 -0.01 -0.57 16.76
C ARG A 91 0.80 0.42 15.92
N PRO A 92 1.93 0.05 15.28
CA PRO A 92 2.64 0.95 14.37
C PRO A 92 1.76 1.41 13.21
N PHE A 93 0.99 0.52 12.59
CA PHE A 93 0.03 0.89 11.54
C PHE A 93 -0.95 1.97 12.02
N VAL A 94 -1.56 1.79 13.19
CA VAL A 94 -2.51 2.76 13.77
C VAL A 94 -1.83 4.09 14.09
N GLN A 95 -0.62 4.05 14.64
CA GLN A 95 0.14 5.25 14.98
C GLN A 95 0.49 6.06 13.71
N VAL A 96 1.08 5.41 12.71
CA VAL A 96 1.53 6.10 11.49
C VAL A 96 0.33 6.56 10.66
N GLN A 97 -0.74 5.75 10.58
CA GLN A 97 -1.98 6.16 9.92
C GLN A 97 -2.52 7.47 10.49
N ARG A 98 -2.56 7.62 11.82
CA ARG A 98 -3.01 8.86 12.47
C ARG A 98 -2.10 10.04 12.14
N LEU A 99 -0.78 9.85 12.22
CA LEU A 99 0.19 10.90 11.89
C LEU A 99 0.03 11.39 10.44
N MET A 100 -0.16 10.46 9.49
CA MET A 100 -0.36 10.80 8.09
C MET A 100 -1.72 11.48 7.86
N ALA A 101 -2.79 10.99 8.49
CA ALA A 101 -4.12 11.61 8.40
C ALA A 101 -4.12 13.03 9.00
N ASP A 102 -3.48 13.23 10.14
CA ASP A 102 -3.33 14.56 10.79
C ASP A 102 -2.48 15.51 9.93
N ALA A 103 -1.52 14.97 9.18
CA ALA A 103 -0.76 15.72 8.19
C ALA A 103 -1.56 16.01 6.91
N GLY A 104 -2.79 15.49 6.77
CA GLY A 104 -3.67 15.70 5.63
C GLY A 104 -3.38 14.79 4.42
N LEU A 105 -2.62 13.71 4.59
CA LEU A 105 -2.39 12.73 3.54
C LEU A 105 -3.64 11.85 3.34
N ASN A 106 -3.84 11.39 2.12
CA ASN A 106 -4.87 10.42 1.78
C ASN A 106 -4.39 9.01 2.14
N VAL A 107 -4.79 8.54 3.32
CA VAL A 107 -4.48 7.20 3.84
C VAL A 107 -5.76 6.47 4.21
N PRO A 108 -5.77 5.11 4.24
CA PRO A 108 -6.94 4.36 4.68
C PRO A 108 -7.41 4.82 6.07
N GLN A 109 -8.67 5.23 6.20
CA GLN A 109 -9.26 5.57 7.48
C GLN A 109 -9.58 4.29 8.25
N ILE A 110 -9.24 4.24 9.54
CA ILE A 110 -9.59 3.14 10.42
C ILE A 110 -11.03 3.32 10.88
N LEU A 111 -11.94 2.52 10.35
CA LEU A 111 -13.37 2.56 10.63
C LEU A 111 -13.74 1.74 11.88
N ALA A 112 -13.04 0.61 12.08
CA ALA A 112 -13.12 -0.23 13.26
C ALA A 112 -11.81 -0.97 13.48
N TRP A 113 -11.44 -1.24 14.74
CA TRP A 113 -10.24 -1.99 15.09
C TRP A 113 -10.49 -2.86 16.32
N ASP A 114 -10.22 -4.14 16.17
CA ASP A 114 -10.13 -5.13 17.26
C ASP A 114 -8.67 -5.53 17.41
N GLU A 115 -7.98 -4.92 18.37
CA GLU A 115 -6.56 -5.21 18.64
C GLU A 115 -6.37 -6.65 19.11
N ALA A 116 -7.25 -7.15 19.95
CA ALA A 116 -7.16 -8.49 20.52
C ALA A 116 -7.41 -9.58 19.47
N GLY A 117 -8.38 -9.37 18.59
CA GLY A 117 -8.67 -10.27 17.47
C GLY A 117 -7.74 -10.07 16.27
N GLY A 118 -7.07 -8.91 16.16
CA GLY A 118 -6.22 -8.59 15.02
C GLY A 118 -7.01 -8.35 13.73
N PHE A 119 -8.18 -7.71 13.85
CA PHE A 119 -9.00 -7.34 12.70
C PHE A 119 -9.18 -5.82 12.62
N MET A 120 -9.16 -5.30 11.39
CA MET A 120 -9.36 -3.88 11.15
C MET A 120 -10.25 -3.66 9.93
N LEU A 121 -11.23 -2.76 10.05
CA LEU A 121 -12.01 -2.28 8.91
C LEU A 121 -11.46 -0.93 8.49
N LEU A 122 -11.11 -0.80 7.24
CA LEU A 122 -10.48 0.38 6.65
C LEU A 122 -11.34 0.94 5.52
N SER A 123 -11.24 2.24 5.26
CA SER A 123 -11.72 2.79 4.00
C SER A 123 -10.92 2.22 2.82
N ASP A 124 -11.60 2.07 1.68
CA ASP A 124 -10.97 1.59 0.45
C ASP A 124 -10.52 2.79 -0.41
N LEU A 125 -9.25 2.86 -0.73
CA LEU A 125 -8.67 3.94 -1.56
C LEU A 125 -8.81 3.66 -3.07
N GLY A 126 -9.43 2.54 -3.45
CA GLY A 126 -9.65 2.18 -4.84
C GLY A 126 -8.96 0.89 -5.26
N HIS A 127 -8.82 0.71 -6.58
CA HIS A 127 -8.40 -0.57 -7.15
C HIS A 127 -7.07 -0.49 -7.89
N GLN A 128 -6.58 0.71 -8.16
CA GLN A 128 -5.46 0.92 -9.07
C GLN A 128 -4.29 1.58 -8.34
N THR A 129 -3.15 0.92 -8.39
CA THR A 129 -1.88 1.50 -7.93
C THR A 129 -1.26 2.36 -9.03
N LEU A 130 -0.39 3.29 -8.64
CA LEU A 130 0.25 4.18 -9.61
C LEU A 130 1.11 3.40 -10.60
N ILE A 131 1.80 2.35 -10.18
CA ILE A 131 2.63 1.53 -11.07
C ILE A 131 1.84 0.91 -12.23
N GLU A 132 0.55 0.61 -12.02
CA GLU A 132 -0.32 0.03 -13.05
C GLU A 132 -0.71 1.02 -14.16
N LEU A 133 -0.54 2.32 -13.90
CA LEU A 133 -0.77 3.38 -14.89
C LEU A 133 0.48 3.77 -15.66
N LEU A 134 1.66 3.49 -15.11
CA LEU A 134 2.92 3.94 -15.68
C LEU A 134 3.33 3.06 -16.85
N ASP A 135 3.66 3.70 -17.96
CA ASP A 135 4.21 3.04 -19.15
C ASP A 135 5.67 3.48 -19.34
N PRO A 136 6.65 2.60 -19.15
CA PRO A 136 8.07 2.93 -19.32
C PRO A 136 8.42 3.49 -20.71
N GLU A 137 7.63 3.17 -21.73
CA GLU A 137 7.85 3.69 -23.09
C GLU A 137 7.31 5.13 -23.27
N LYS A 138 6.56 5.63 -22.26
CA LYS A 138 5.96 6.97 -22.26
C LYS A 138 6.34 7.80 -21.03
N PRO A 139 7.64 8.04 -20.79
CA PRO A 139 8.08 8.69 -19.55
C PRO A 139 7.50 10.09 -19.34
N ARG A 140 7.09 10.79 -20.40
CA ARG A 140 6.47 12.13 -20.29
C ARG A 140 5.09 12.08 -19.64
N ASP A 141 4.34 11.01 -19.84
CA ASP A 141 3.00 10.84 -19.26
C ASP A 141 3.09 10.60 -17.75
N ALA A 142 4.22 10.08 -17.27
CA ALA A 142 4.49 9.85 -15.85
C ALA A 142 4.79 11.14 -15.06
N TYR A 143 5.22 12.21 -15.72
CA TYR A 143 5.73 13.42 -15.05
C TYR A 143 4.74 14.03 -14.06
N ALA A 144 3.48 14.18 -14.45
CA ALA A 144 2.45 14.74 -13.58
C ALA A 144 2.19 13.86 -12.34
N TRP A 145 2.29 12.54 -12.48
CA TRP A 145 2.14 11.59 -11.37
C TRP A 145 3.30 11.67 -10.39
N TYR A 146 4.54 11.76 -10.89
CA TYR A 146 5.70 11.94 -10.04
C TYR A 146 5.72 13.29 -9.32
N GLN A 147 5.18 14.35 -9.94
CA GLN A 147 4.96 15.62 -9.26
C GLN A 147 3.97 15.47 -8.10
N GLN A 148 2.80 14.84 -8.33
CA GLN A 148 1.82 14.59 -7.27
C GLN A 148 2.41 13.71 -6.15
N ALA A 149 3.16 12.66 -6.48
CA ALA A 149 3.84 11.84 -5.49
C ALA A 149 4.85 12.65 -4.67
N THR A 150 5.60 13.54 -5.31
CA THR A 150 6.53 14.44 -4.63
C THR A 150 5.81 15.40 -3.68
N ASP A 151 4.67 15.96 -4.09
CA ASP A 151 3.86 16.84 -3.25
C ASP A 151 3.34 16.10 -1.99
N VAL A 152 2.87 14.87 -2.16
CA VAL A 152 2.46 13.99 -1.04
C VAL A 152 3.64 13.71 -0.10
N LEU A 153 4.82 13.42 -0.66
CA LEU A 153 6.03 13.19 0.13
C LEU A 153 6.44 14.45 0.91
N LEU A 154 6.44 15.61 0.28
CA LEU A 154 6.75 16.89 0.93
C LEU A 154 5.79 17.16 2.08
N GLN A 155 4.49 16.92 1.90
CA GLN A 155 3.49 17.08 2.95
C GLN A 155 3.78 16.19 4.15
N TRP A 156 4.18 14.92 3.93
CA TRP A 156 4.61 13.99 4.98
C TRP A 156 5.84 14.50 5.71
N GLN A 157 6.86 14.91 4.96
CA GLN A 157 8.11 15.41 5.53
C GLN A 157 7.93 16.71 6.34
N LEU A 158 7.06 17.61 5.88
CA LEU A 158 6.76 18.86 6.59
C LEU A 158 6.04 18.64 7.93
N ALA A 159 5.34 17.52 8.11
CA ALA A 159 4.69 17.16 9.36
C ALA A 159 5.64 16.55 10.40
N SER A 160 6.93 16.41 10.08
CA SER A 160 7.92 15.72 10.92
C SER A 160 8.10 16.33 12.28
N GLN A 161 8.11 15.48 13.30
CA GLN A 161 8.39 15.86 14.70
C GLN A 161 9.43 14.89 15.29
N PRO A 162 10.56 15.38 15.79
CA PRO A 162 11.57 14.55 16.45
C PRO A 162 10.97 13.78 17.64
N GLY A 163 11.40 12.53 17.82
CA GLY A 163 11.01 11.70 18.97
C GLY A 163 9.62 11.07 18.88
N VAL A 164 8.87 11.24 17.78
CA VAL A 164 7.54 10.63 17.56
C VAL A 164 7.65 9.28 16.91
N LEU A 165 8.44 9.14 15.85
CA LEU A 165 8.73 7.87 15.19
C LEU A 165 10.11 7.34 15.62
N PRO A 166 10.35 6.03 15.51
CA PRO A 166 11.67 5.44 15.75
C PRO A 166 12.74 6.10 14.88
N VAL A 167 13.94 6.25 15.40
CA VAL A 167 15.05 6.84 14.65
C VAL A 167 15.60 5.83 13.64
N TYR A 168 15.87 6.29 12.43
CA TYR A 168 16.62 5.54 11.43
C TYR A 168 18.10 5.62 11.77
N ASP A 169 18.50 4.87 12.80
CA ASP A 169 19.85 4.90 13.35
C ASP A 169 20.88 4.11 12.51
N GLU A 170 22.13 4.16 12.91
CA GLU A 170 23.21 3.43 12.27
C GLU A 170 22.96 1.93 12.21
N ALA A 171 22.38 1.35 13.28
CA ALA A 171 22.12 -0.09 13.34
C ALA A 171 21.10 -0.53 12.29
N LEU A 172 20.03 0.26 12.11
CA LEU A 172 19.02 0.01 11.10
C LEU A 172 19.59 0.21 9.69
N LEU A 173 20.32 1.29 9.43
CA LEU A 173 20.99 1.54 8.15
C LEU A 173 21.93 0.39 7.77
N ARG A 174 22.77 -0.06 8.68
CA ARG A 174 23.69 -1.19 8.43
C ARG A 174 22.97 -2.49 8.18
N ARG A 175 21.88 -2.77 8.93
CA ARG A 175 21.06 -3.96 8.70
C ARG A 175 20.50 -3.99 7.29
N GLU A 176 20.00 -2.87 6.77
CA GLU A 176 19.47 -2.81 5.41
C GLU A 176 20.57 -2.91 4.35
N LEU A 177 21.70 -2.26 4.56
CA LEU A 177 22.84 -2.41 3.67
C LEU A 177 23.37 -3.85 3.61
N SER A 178 23.27 -4.61 4.71
CA SER A 178 23.69 -6.01 4.73
C SER A 178 22.85 -6.92 3.84
N LEU A 179 21.63 -6.53 3.49
CA LEU A 179 20.81 -7.30 2.55
C LEU A 179 21.48 -7.47 1.19
N PHE A 180 22.30 -6.51 0.75
CA PHE A 180 23.02 -6.61 -0.51
C PHE A 180 24.03 -7.76 -0.51
N PRO A 181 25.02 -7.85 0.40
CA PRO A 181 25.93 -8.99 0.42
C PRO A 181 25.24 -10.30 0.79
N ASP A 182 24.28 -10.29 1.72
CA ASP A 182 23.67 -11.53 2.23
C ASP A 182 22.75 -12.18 1.19
N TRP A 183 21.95 -11.39 0.51
CA TRP A 183 20.96 -11.91 -0.44
C TRP A 183 21.42 -11.82 -1.87
N TYR A 184 21.85 -10.64 -2.35
CA TYR A 184 22.23 -10.48 -3.74
C TYR A 184 23.55 -11.19 -4.05
N LEU A 185 24.62 -10.94 -3.29
CA LEU A 185 25.91 -11.56 -3.56
C LEU A 185 25.93 -13.05 -3.19
N ALA A 186 25.58 -13.38 -1.92
CA ALA A 186 25.72 -14.74 -1.43
C ALA A 186 24.62 -15.67 -1.98
N LYS A 187 23.33 -15.28 -1.91
CA LYS A 187 22.20 -16.16 -2.28
C LYS A 187 21.94 -16.17 -3.79
N HIS A 188 21.81 -14.97 -4.40
CA HIS A 188 21.45 -14.88 -5.83
C HIS A 188 22.67 -15.11 -6.73
N ARG A 189 23.76 -14.36 -6.52
CA ARG A 189 24.95 -14.46 -7.35
C ARG A 189 25.88 -15.62 -6.98
N LYS A 190 25.73 -16.19 -5.77
CA LYS A 190 26.58 -17.25 -5.20
C LYS A 190 28.07 -16.85 -5.20
N VAL A 191 28.35 -15.59 -4.94
CA VAL A 191 29.70 -15.03 -4.84
C VAL A 191 30.10 -14.97 -3.37
N THR A 192 31.31 -15.40 -3.05
CA THR A 192 31.95 -15.20 -1.75
C THR A 192 33.00 -14.11 -1.94
N LEU A 193 32.90 -13.04 -1.14
CA LEU A 193 33.88 -11.95 -1.18
C LEU A 193 35.18 -12.36 -0.49
N ASP A 194 36.31 -12.02 -1.09
CA ASP A 194 37.60 -12.06 -0.42
C ASP A 194 37.77 -10.92 0.60
N ALA A 195 38.83 -10.94 1.39
CA ALA A 195 39.09 -9.95 2.43
C ALA A 195 39.22 -8.51 1.88
N GLY A 196 39.81 -8.33 0.72
CA GLY A 196 39.93 -7.03 0.06
C GLY A 196 38.60 -6.47 -0.40
N GLN A 197 37.78 -7.34 -1.02
CA GLN A 197 36.42 -7.00 -1.44
C GLN A 197 35.51 -6.67 -0.25
N GLN A 198 35.61 -7.44 0.84
CA GLN A 198 34.88 -7.15 2.09
C GLN A 198 35.27 -5.79 2.68
N ALA A 199 36.57 -5.47 2.71
CA ALA A 199 37.06 -4.19 3.19
C ALA A 199 36.57 -3.02 2.33
N THR A 200 36.55 -3.20 0.99
CA THR A 200 36.02 -2.19 0.05
C THR A 200 34.52 -1.96 0.30
N LEU A 201 33.74 -3.04 0.41
CA LEU A 201 32.29 -2.95 0.68
C LEU A 201 32.00 -2.28 2.01
N SER A 202 32.72 -2.65 3.08
CA SER A 202 32.61 -2.02 4.40
C SER A 202 32.88 -0.52 4.33
N SER A 203 33.96 -0.10 3.65
CA SER A 203 34.29 1.31 3.48
C SER A 203 33.20 2.08 2.72
N ALA A 204 32.59 1.47 1.71
CA ALA A 204 31.47 2.05 0.98
C ALA A 204 30.24 2.20 1.90
N PHE A 205 29.93 1.21 2.71
CA PHE A 205 28.84 1.26 3.68
C PHE A 205 29.08 2.32 4.76
N ASP A 206 30.30 2.44 5.27
CA ASP A 206 30.66 3.48 6.23
C ASP A 206 30.42 4.89 5.65
N ALA A 207 30.78 5.12 4.41
CA ALA A 207 30.53 6.39 3.74
C ALA A 207 29.02 6.66 3.55
N ILE A 208 28.24 5.67 3.16
CA ILE A 208 26.77 5.79 3.01
C ILE A 208 26.12 6.08 4.35
N VAL A 209 26.47 5.34 5.40
CA VAL A 209 25.91 5.53 6.75
C VAL A 209 26.25 6.92 7.28
N ALA A 210 27.52 7.34 7.19
CA ALA A 210 27.95 8.66 7.65
C ALA A 210 27.19 9.78 6.92
N HIS A 211 27.00 9.67 5.62
CA HIS A 211 26.23 10.64 4.82
C HIS A 211 24.77 10.71 5.26
N ASN A 212 24.11 9.56 5.41
CA ASN A 212 22.71 9.50 5.80
C ASN A 212 22.47 10.04 7.22
N LEU A 213 23.37 9.75 8.17
CA LEU A 213 23.27 10.26 9.54
C LEU A 213 23.53 11.77 9.65
N ALA A 214 24.32 12.34 8.74
CA ALA A 214 24.57 13.77 8.66
C ALA A 214 23.47 14.57 7.94
N ALA A 215 22.60 13.92 7.19
CA ALA A 215 21.51 14.57 6.47
C ALA A 215 20.44 15.12 7.43
N PRO A 216 19.67 16.16 7.04
CA PRO A 216 18.46 16.55 7.74
C PRO A 216 17.52 15.35 7.91
N GLN A 217 16.91 15.25 9.10
CA GLN A 217 16.05 14.13 9.46
C GLN A 217 14.59 14.55 9.40
N VAL A 218 13.76 13.70 8.79
CA VAL A 218 12.32 13.90 8.60
C VAL A 218 11.59 12.57 8.83
N TYR A 219 10.26 12.56 8.73
CA TYR A 219 9.52 11.31 8.60
C TYR A 219 9.82 10.66 7.25
N VAL A 220 10.22 9.41 7.31
CA VAL A 220 10.56 8.54 6.19
C VAL A 220 9.57 7.38 6.15
N HIS A 221 8.94 7.17 5.02
CA HIS A 221 8.00 6.08 4.78
C HIS A 221 8.71 4.72 4.67
N ARG A 222 9.92 4.71 4.11
CA ARG A 222 10.80 3.58 3.74
C ARG A 222 10.43 2.88 2.44
N ASP A 223 9.15 2.68 2.18
CA ASP A 223 8.65 2.01 0.99
C ASP A 223 7.81 2.95 0.11
N PHE A 224 8.25 4.23 -0.01
CA PHE A 224 7.56 5.25 -0.81
C PHE A 224 7.88 5.05 -2.29
N MET A 225 7.12 4.17 -2.92
CA MET A 225 7.30 3.78 -4.31
C MET A 225 5.94 3.62 -5.02
N THR A 226 5.95 3.57 -6.34
CA THR A 226 4.74 3.66 -7.18
C THR A 226 3.72 2.55 -6.93
N ARG A 227 4.15 1.37 -6.47
CA ARG A 227 3.25 0.27 -6.09
C ARG A 227 2.46 0.53 -4.80
N ASN A 228 2.93 1.41 -3.94
CA ASN A 228 2.33 1.75 -2.65
C ASN A 228 1.56 3.09 -2.71
N LEU A 229 1.41 3.67 -3.89
CA LEU A 229 0.63 4.86 -4.15
C LEU A 229 -0.64 4.48 -4.91
N MET A 230 -1.80 4.85 -4.38
CA MET A 230 -3.11 4.59 -4.98
C MET A 230 -3.56 5.76 -5.82
N VAL A 231 -4.01 5.45 -7.03
CA VAL A 231 -4.63 6.45 -7.91
C VAL A 231 -5.98 6.85 -7.33
N PRO A 232 -6.25 8.14 -7.12
CA PRO A 232 -7.51 8.57 -6.53
C PRO A 232 -8.70 8.21 -7.42
N VAL A 233 -9.79 7.77 -6.79
CA VAL A 233 -11.05 7.46 -7.49
C VAL A 233 -11.72 8.74 -8.00
N GLN A 234 -11.50 9.87 -7.32
CA GLN A 234 -12.04 11.18 -7.69
C GLN A 234 -10.97 12.01 -8.37
N ASP A 235 -11.29 12.58 -9.52
CA ASP A 235 -10.39 13.47 -10.26
C ASP A 235 -9.94 14.65 -9.37
N GLY A 236 -8.65 14.90 -9.34
CA GLY A 236 -8.05 15.99 -8.56
C GLY A 236 -7.85 15.70 -7.07
N ALA A 237 -8.24 14.54 -6.58
CA ALA A 237 -7.88 14.13 -5.22
C ALA A 237 -6.40 13.70 -5.16
N PRO A 238 -5.73 13.83 -3.99
CA PRO A 238 -4.35 13.41 -3.83
C PRO A 238 -4.20 11.89 -3.92
N LEU A 239 -3.01 11.43 -4.33
CA LEU A 239 -2.64 10.03 -4.31
C LEU A 239 -2.85 9.43 -2.92
N GLY A 240 -3.37 8.23 -2.86
CA GLY A 240 -3.47 7.46 -1.62
C GLY A 240 -2.13 6.84 -1.25
N VAL A 241 -1.81 6.74 0.04
CA VAL A 241 -0.56 6.15 0.53
C VAL A 241 -0.85 4.88 1.31
N LEU A 242 -0.16 3.80 0.96
CA LEU A 242 -0.25 2.48 1.58
C LEU A 242 1.12 2.05 2.12
N ASP A 243 1.15 1.01 2.94
CA ASP A 243 2.37 0.31 3.41
C ASP A 243 3.30 1.17 4.27
N PHE A 244 2.72 2.03 5.09
CA PHE A 244 3.42 3.07 5.88
C PHE A 244 3.80 2.65 7.30
N GLN A 245 3.43 1.46 7.77
CA GLN A 245 3.57 1.07 9.19
C GLN A 245 5.01 0.97 9.68
N ASP A 246 5.96 0.87 8.78
CA ASP A 246 7.39 0.80 9.09
C ASP A 246 8.10 2.17 9.01
N ALA A 247 7.32 3.26 9.00
CA ALA A 247 7.85 4.61 8.94
C ALA A 247 8.76 4.94 10.13
N VAL A 248 9.78 5.74 9.87
CA VAL A 248 10.83 6.13 10.84
C VAL A 248 11.13 7.63 10.73
N TYR A 249 11.97 8.14 11.65
CA TYR A 249 12.56 9.47 11.56
C TYR A 249 13.99 9.33 11.03
N GLY A 250 14.22 9.76 9.79
CA GLY A 250 15.45 9.45 9.06
C GLY A 250 15.82 10.45 7.95
N PRO A 251 16.78 10.10 7.09
CA PRO A 251 17.38 11.03 6.13
C PRO A 251 16.37 11.49 5.07
N ILE A 252 16.28 12.82 4.88
CA ILE A 252 15.31 13.49 3.99
C ILE A 252 15.29 12.97 2.56
N THR A 253 16.39 12.43 2.06
CA THR A 253 16.54 11.98 0.67
C THR A 253 16.09 10.53 0.45
N TYR A 254 15.77 9.79 1.51
CA TYR A 254 15.50 8.35 1.41
C TYR A 254 14.30 8.05 0.51
N ASP A 255 13.15 8.61 0.82
CA ASP A 255 11.91 8.31 0.10
C ASP A 255 11.91 8.86 -1.33
N ILE A 256 12.51 10.02 -1.57
CA ILE A 256 12.64 10.54 -2.93
C ILE A 256 13.55 9.64 -3.79
N ALA A 257 14.60 9.08 -3.18
CA ALA A 257 15.43 8.09 -3.85
C ALA A 257 14.66 6.80 -4.15
N SER A 258 13.84 6.31 -3.20
CA SER A 258 12.97 5.14 -3.41
C SER A 258 11.96 5.37 -4.53
N LEU A 259 11.35 6.55 -4.59
CA LEU A 259 10.39 6.90 -5.64
C LEU A 259 11.05 6.98 -7.03
N LEU A 260 12.20 7.63 -7.15
CA LEU A 260 12.87 7.87 -8.44
C LEU A 260 13.73 6.68 -8.91
N ARG A 261 14.10 5.78 -8.00
CA ARG A 261 14.90 4.57 -8.27
C ARG A 261 14.09 3.31 -7.93
N ASP A 262 12.79 3.37 -8.19
CA ASP A 262 11.83 2.30 -7.89
C ASP A 262 12.34 0.94 -8.41
N ALA A 263 12.21 -0.09 -7.58
CA ALA A 263 12.69 -1.44 -7.89
C ALA A 263 11.81 -2.18 -8.92
N PHE A 264 10.62 -1.67 -9.21
CA PHE A 264 9.61 -2.32 -10.05
C PHE A 264 9.40 -1.67 -11.40
N ILE A 265 9.90 -0.47 -11.59
CA ILE A 265 9.84 0.24 -12.87
C ILE A 265 11.19 0.86 -13.20
N SER A 266 11.64 0.72 -14.44
CA SER A 266 12.87 1.34 -14.94
C SER A 266 12.53 2.25 -16.10
N TRP A 267 13.08 3.44 -16.08
CA TRP A 267 12.96 4.41 -17.17
C TRP A 267 14.23 4.35 -18.02
N GLU A 268 14.08 4.31 -19.34
CA GLU A 268 15.22 4.47 -20.24
C GLU A 268 15.70 5.93 -20.21
N GLU A 269 17.03 6.12 -20.32
CA GLU A 269 17.67 7.44 -20.33
C GLU A 269 17.42 8.20 -21.66
#